data_696a44fdc7fbde17f0b20405545ab067
#
_entry.id   696a44fdc7fbde17f0b20405545ab067
#
_cell.length_a   1.000
_cell.length_b   1.000
_cell.length_c   1.000
_cell.angle_alpha   90.00
_cell.angle_beta   90.00
_cell.angle_gamma   90.00
#
_symmetry.space_group_name_H-M   'P 1'
#
loop_
_entity.id
_entity.type
_entity.pdbx_description
1 polymer ?
#
loop_
_entity_poly.entity_id
_entity_poly.type
_entity_poly.pdbx_seq_one_letter_code
_entity_poly.pdbx_strand_id
1 'polypeptide(L)'
;MAISATAIARGAVAAIGLILLAIMIEAGSISRSALAADAPPTAPAPSIVTGGGVTLHSVNLSFPRSDNTFPGGAAADTTNNDCLICHSAGMVLDQATLSRADWQGMVDQMHNDFKAPFAMQDSPAILDYLGNLKKLMSQSAGRQPDPKHGAVIVAQGTAPGAPPCAQCHAFNGVSDASGAFPRLAGQAAYYLASQLQDFASGVRASAIMSPIAKALSPDDVADVTAYFAGVNAPFLPLKAPNAALVKHGEELAKAGGPERVHCDNCHGPGGSGEPPVIPYLAGQYAHYIAFTLQMWQEGFRKNSPDAMGAIAKTLDDQDTLAVAAYYQQVNSPLGTAAK
;
A
#
# COMPACT_ATOMS: atom_id res chain seq x y z
N MET A 1 -58.85 -15.65 -42.78
CA MET A 1 -58.70 -16.54 -41.61
C MET A 1 -57.61 -15.90 -40.73
N ALA A 2 -58.01 -15.24 -39.68
CA ALA A 2 -57.10 -14.60 -38.74
C ALA A 2 -56.86 -15.59 -37.58
N ILE A 3 -55.63 -16.11 -37.44
CA ILE A 3 -55.22 -16.93 -36.31
C ILE A 3 -54.75 -15.99 -35.19
N SER A 4 -55.48 -16.06 -34.10
CA SER A 4 -55.33 -15.19 -32.93
C SER A 4 -53.95 -15.36 -32.27
N ALA A 5 -53.23 -14.25 -32.10
CA ALA A 5 -51.91 -14.17 -31.44
C ALA A 5 -51.90 -14.51 -29.94
N THR A 6 -53.04 -14.89 -29.38
CA THR A 6 -53.23 -15.12 -27.93
C THR A 6 -52.89 -16.53 -27.47
N ALA A 7 -52.72 -17.49 -28.38
CA ALA A 7 -52.45 -18.88 -28.02
C ALA A 7 -50.92 -19.20 -27.85
N ILE A 8 -50.02 -18.35 -28.45
CA ILE A 8 -48.58 -18.58 -28.43
C ILE A 8 -47.95 -18.04 -27.13
N ALA A 9 -48.53 -17.03 -26.49
CA ALA A 9 -48.00 -16.41 -25.29
C ALA A 9 -48.16 -17.25 -23.99
N ARG A 10 -49.12 -18.18 -23.96
CA ARG A 10 -49.39 -19.02 -22.78
C ARG A 10 -48.48 -20.26 -22.67
N GLY A 11 -47.93 -20.75 -23.78
CA GLY A 11 -47.00 -21.90 -23.78
C GLY A 11 -45.57 -21.55 -23.35
N ALA A 12 -45.12 -20.30 -23.64
CA ALA A 12 -43.76 -19.85 -23.33
C ALA A 12 -43.53 -19.56 -21.85
N VAL A 13 -44.57 -19.10 -21.15
CA VAL A 13 -44.46 -18.75 -19.71
C VAL A 13 -44.42 -20.02 -18.83
N ALA A 14 -45.09 -21.09 -19.23
CA ALA A 14 -45.08 -22.37 -18.49
C ALA A 14 -43.73 -23.10 -18.62
N ALA A 15 -43.04 -23.00 -19.75
CA ALA A 15 -41.75 -23.66 -19.98
C ALA A 15 -40.60 -22.96 -19.22
N ILE A 16 -40.64 -21.65 -19.09
CA ILE A 16 -39.63 -20.87 -18.36
C ILE A 16 -39.76 -21.08 -16.84
N GLY A 17 -40.98 -21.24 -16.33
CA GLY A 17 -41.23 -21.51 -14.91
C GLY A 17 -40.72 -22.87 -14.45
N LEU A 18 -40.76 -23.88 -15.32
CA LEU A 18 -40.27 -25.25 -15.02
C LEU A 18 -38.75 -25.37 -15.10
N ILE A 19 -38.07 -24.58 -15.94
CA ILE A 19 -36.60 -24.53 -16.04
C ILE A 19 -36.00 -23.81 -14.83
N LEU A 20 -36.63 -22.75 -14.36
CA LEU A 20 -36.17 -22.05 -13.16
C LEU A 20 -36.39 -22.84 -11.85
N LEU A 21 -37.40 -23.69 -11.80
CA LEU A 21 -37.64 -24.56 -10.65
C LEU A 21 -36.66 -25.76 -10.61
N ALA A 22 -36.20 -26.25 -11.75
CA ALA A 22 -35.20 -27.32 -11.82
C ALA A 22 -33.79 -26.86 -11.41
N ILE A 23 -33.45 -25.59 -11.67
CA ILE A 23 -32.15 -24.98 -11.28
C ILE A 23 -32.07 -24.69 -9.75
N MET A 24 -33.20 -24.53 -9.09
CA MET A 24 -33.26 -24.28 -7.64
C MET A 24 -33.20 -25.55 -6.77
N ILE A 25 -33.36 -26.74 -7.34
CA ILE A 25 -33.33 -27.99 -6.59
C ILE A 25 -31.92 -28.61 -6.52
N GLU A 26 -31.02 -28.28 -7.44
CA GLU A 26 -29.62 -28.75 -7.40
C GLU A 26 -28.66 -27.89 -6.57
N ALA A 27 -29.08 -26.71 -6.03
CA ALA A 27 -28.26 -25.85 -5.17
C ALA A 27 -28.17 -26.28 -3.70
N GLY A 28 -28.67 -27.46 -3.35
CA GLY A 28 -28.85 -27.91 -1.97
C GLY A 28 -27.88 -29.00 -1.52
N SER A 29 -26.61 -29.01 -1.90
CA SER A 29 -25.59 -29.86 -1.23
C SER A 29 -24.16 -29.42 -1.53
N ILE A 30 -23.82 -28.18 -1.19
CA ILE A 30 -22.39 -27.83 -1.05
C ILE A 30 -22.04 -28.10 0.41
N SER A 31 -21.48 -29.28 0.66
CA SER A 31 -20.79 -29.58 1.90
C SER A 31 -19.79 -28.47 2.20
N ARG A 32 -20.00 -27.75 3.28
CA ARG A 32 -19.01 -26.89 3.89
C ARG A 32 -17.90 -27.76 4.47
N SER A 33 -16.99 -28.23 3.62
CA SER A 33 -15.66 -28.58 4.11
C SER A 33 -15.01 -27.28 4.57
N ALA A 34 -14.95 -27.09 5.88
CA ALA A 34 -14.12 -26.06 6.47
C ALA A 34 -12.68 -26.35 6.01
N LEU A 35 -12.20 -25.54 5.07
CA LEU A 35 -10.77 -25.45 4.81
C LEU A 35 -10.17 -24.95 6.11
N ALA A 36 -9.47 -25.85 6.81
CA ALA A 36 -8.58 -25.45 7.88
C ALA A 36 -7.64 -24.39 7.27
N ALA A 37 -7.72 -23.17 7.75
CA ALA A 37 -6.74 -22.16 7.45
C ALA A 37 -5.40 -22.73 7.93
N ASP A 38 -4.47 -22.93 7.02
CA ASP A 38 -3.09 -23.24 7.40
C ASP A 38 -2.65 -22.18 8.38
N ALA A 39 -2.26 -22.59 9.56
CA ALA A 39 -1.71 -21.69 10.56
C ALA A 39 -0.52 -20.97 9.93
N PRO A 40 -0.34 -19.66 10.20
CA PRO A 40 0.82 -18.93 9.70
C PRO A 40 2.07 -19.71 10.11
N PRO A 41 3.11 -19.72 9.26
CA PRO A 41 4.35 -20.43 9.57
C PRO A 41 4.81 -19.96 10.96
N THR A 42 4.85 -20.88 11.89
CA THR A 42 5.37 -20.63 13.23
C THR A 42 6.78 -20.12 13.06
N ALA A 43 7.13 -19.02 13.73
CA ALA A 43 8.50 -18.56 13.79
C ALA A 43 9.41 -19.75 14.12
N PRO A 44 10.56 -19.90 13.44
CA PRO A 44 11.44 -21.03 13.70
C PRO A 44 11.76 -21.07 15.20
N ALA A 45 11.69 -22.27 15.77
CA ALA A 45 12.00 -22.44 17.17
C ALA A 45 13.42 -21.90 17.47
N PRO A 46 13.67 -21.30 18.65
CA PRO A 46 14.98 -20.82 19.01
C PRO A 46 16.00 -21.95 18.82
N SER A 47 17.04 -21.68 18.05
CA SER A 47 18.12 -22.63 17.83
C SER A 47 19.25 -22.37 18.82
N ILE A 48 19.83 -23.45 19.34
CA ILE A 48 21.00 -23.39 20.22
C ILE A 48 22.15 -24.03 19.46
N VAL A 49 23.27 -23.31 19.33
CA VAL A 49 24.48 -23.81 18.70
C VAL A 49 25.60 -23.73 19.72
N THR A 50 26.24 -24.87 20.01
CA THR A 50 27.35 -24.94 20.94
C THR A 50 28.61 -25.41 20.22
N GLY A 51 29.71 -24.68 20.39
CA GLY A 51 31.02 -25.01 19.81
C GLY A 51 32.12 -24.23 20.49
N GLY A 52 33.31 -24.86 20.66
CA GLY A 52 34.48 -24.20 21.26
C GLY A 52 34.25 -23.67 22.68
N GLY A 53 33.36 -24.27 23.46
CA GLY A 53 33.03 -23.82 24.83
C GLY A 53 32.03 -22.64 24.88
N VAL A 54 31.53 -22.18 23.74
CA VAL A 54 30.51 -21.09 23.64
C VAL A 54 29.18 -21.66 23.20
N THR A 55 28.14 -21.30 23.90
CA THR A 55 26.74 -21.62 23.51
C THR A 55 26.03 -20.33 23.03
N LEU A 56 25.56 -20.34 21.81
CA LEU A 56 24.79 -19.26 21.21
C LEU A 56 23.30 -19.64 21.18
N HIS A 57 22.46 -18.73 21.63
CA HIS A 57 21.01 -18.85 21.58
C HIS A 57 20.48 -17.90 20.54
N SER A 58 19.75 -18.39 19.54
CA SER A 58 18.97 -17.50 18.68
C SER A 58 17.71 -17.07 19.42
N VAL A 59 17.37 -15.78 19.32
CA VAL A 59 16.10 -15.23 19.82
C VAL A 59 15.41 -14.52 18.68
N ASN A 60 14.09 -14.68 18.58
CA ASN A 60 13.31 -13.90 17.66
C ASN A 60 13.12 -12.50 18.26
N LEU A 61 13.77 -11.51 17.66
CA LEU A 61 13.60 -10.12 18.04
C LEU A 61 12.56 -9.49 17.12
N SER A 62 11.50 -8.98 17.71
CA SER A 62 10.59 -8.07 17.01
C SER A 62 11.05 -6.65 17.27
N PHE A 63 11.64 -6.04 16.26
CA PHE A 63 11.99 -4.61 16.35
C PHE A 63 10.72 -3.77 16.21
N PRO A 64 10.50 -2.79 17.09
CA PRO A 64 9.43 -1.84 16.91
C PRO A 64 9.63 -1.09 15.60
N ARG A 65 8.62 -1.04 14.74
CA ARG A 65 8.62 -0.19 13.56
C ARG A 65 8.41 1.25 14.00
N SER A 66 9.19 2.15 13.43
CA SER A 66 9.03 3.58 13.67
C SER A 66 8.24 4.19 12.51
N ASP A 67 7.05 4.67 12.80
CA ASP A 67 6.25 5.45 11.85
C ASP A 67 6.62 6.94 11.88
N ASN A 68 7.70 7.29 12.57
CA ASN A 68 8.15 8.67 12.68
C ASN A 68 8.63 9.20 11.33
N THR A 69 8.13 10.38 11.00
CA THR A 69 8.59 11.16 9.86
C THR A 69 9.46 12.34 10.35
N PHE A 70 10.19 12.94 9.43
CA PHE A 70 10.84 14.20 9.69
C PHE A 70 9.80 15.29 9.99
N PRO A 71 9.97 16.09 11.06
CA PRO A 71 9.02 17.12 11.45
C PRO A 71 9.00 18.30 10.48
N GLY A 72 7.87 19.02 10.40
CA GLY A 72 7.78 20.25 9.61
C GLY A 72 6.78 20.21 8.45
N GLY A 73 5.97 19.15 8.32
CA GLY A 73 4.95 19.05 7.30
C GLY A 73 5.52 19.16 5.89
N ALA A 74 4.91 19.97 5.02
CA ALA A 74 5.32 20.13 3.63
C ALA A 74 6.81 20.50 3.43
N ALA A 75 7.44 21.17 4.40
CA ALA A 75 8.87 21.47 4.33
C ALA A 75 9.76 20.22 4.44
N ALA A 76 9.25 19.14 5.00
CA ALA A 76 9.94 17.86 5.17
C ALA A 76 9.64 16.85 4.06
N ASP A 77 8.69 17.13 3.15
CA ASP A 77 8.17 16.12 2.22
C ASP A 77 9.25 15.54 1.32
N THR A 78 10.12 16.35 0.73
CA THR A 78 11.24 15.88 -0.08
C THR A 78 12.17 14.97 0.74
N THR A 79 12.57 15.41 1.95
CA THR A 79 13.45 14.62 2.83
C THR A 79 12.78 13.32 3.29
N ASN A 80 11.48 13.36 3.60
CA ASN A 80 10.73 12.15 3.94
C ASN A 80 10.67 11.16 2.77
N ASN A 81 10.37 11.63 1.57
CA ASN A 81 10.24 10.79 0.39
C ASN A 81 11.57 10.14 -0.01
N ASP A 82 12.68 10.86 0.15
CA ASP A 82 13.97 10.43 -0.34
C ASP A 82 14.80 9.68 0.71
N CYS A 83 14.78 10.15 1.97
CA CYS A 83 15.61 9.55 3.01
C CYS A 83 14.97 8.32 3.66
N LEU A 84 13.64 8.32 3.89
CA LEU A 84 12.96 7.23 4.59
C LEU A 84 12.75 5.97 3.74
N ILE A 85 13.25 5.97 2.51
CA ILE A 85 13.28 4.76 1.66
C ILE A 85 14.21 3.70 2.26
N CYS A 86 15.32 4.11 2.89
CA CYS A 86 16.38 3.20 3.35
C CYS A 86 16.53 3.14 4.86
N HIS A 87 16.14 4.17 5.59
CA HIS A 87 16.32 4.23 7.06
C HIS A 87 15.24 5.08 7.75
N SER A 88 15.13 4.97 9.07
CA SER A 88 14.15 5.72 9.84
C SER A 88 14.56 7.18 10.03
N ALA A 89 13.57 8.07 10.23
CA ALA A 89 13.82 9.46 10.61
C ALA A 89 14.68 9.57 11.88
N GLY A 90 14.47 8.68 12.87
CA GLY A 90 15.23 8.64 14.11
C GLY A 90 16.74 8.55 13.88
N MET A 91 17.18 7.76 12.89
CA MET A 91 18.60 7.64 12.56
C MET A 91 19.24 8.99 12.23
N VAL A 92 18.49 9.91 11.64
CA VAL A 92 18.95 11.26 11.29
C VAL A 92 18.67 12.26 12.42
N LEU A 93 17.49 12.17 13.04
CA LEU A 93 17.07 13.10 14.12
C LEU A 93 17.89 12.95 15.38
N ASP A 94 18.41 11.74 15.66
CA ASP A 94 19.25 11.45 16.83
C ASP A 94 20.73 11.80 16.61
N GLN A 95 21.09 12.28 15.40
CA GLN A 95 22.46 12.76 15.14
C GLN A 95 22.76 14.05 15.90
N ALA A 96 24.04 14.24 16.20
CA ALA A 96 24.52 15.54 16.67
C ALA A 96 24.17 16.64 15.65
N THR A 97 24.05 17.89 16.11
CA THR A 97 23.82 19.00 15.22
C THR A 97 24.99 19.15 14.24
N LEU A 98 24.73 18.86 12.98
CA LEU A 98 25.72 18.93 11.90
C LEU A 98 25.59 20.29 11.18
N SER A 99 26.72 20.75 10.63
CA SER A 99 26.72 21.90 9.74
C SER A 99 26.11 21.53 8.37
N ARG A 100 25.71 22.56 7.59
CA ARG A 100 25.24 22.33 6.22
C ARG A 100 26.31 21.61 5.36
N ALA A 101 27.60 21.88 5.60
CA ALA A 101 28.69 21.23 4.85
C ALA A 101 28.82 19.74 5.22
N ASP A 102 28.65 19.39 6.50
CA ASP A 102 28.65 18.01 6.94
C ASP A 102 27.45 17.24 6.34
N TRP A 103 26.26 17.86 6.35
CA TRP A 103 25.09 17.29 5.69
C TRP A 103 25.29 17.10 4.20
N GLN A 104 25.94 18.05 3.50
CA GLN A 104 26.28 17.90 2.10
C GLN A 104 27.14 16.64 1.88
N GLY A 105 28.20 16.46 2.67
CA GLY A 105 29.06 15.29 2.58
C GLY A 105 28.29 13.98 2.77
N MET A 106 27.34 13.94 3.73
CA MET A 106 26.50 12.73 3.96
C MET A 106 25.55 12.48 2.81
N VAL A 107 24.87 13.49 2.29
CA VAL A 107 23.95 13.36 1.15
C VAL A 107 24.71 12.88 -0.11
N ASP A 108 25.89 13.46 -0.35
CA ASP A 108 26.75 13.03 -1.45
C ASP A 108 27.21 11.58 -1.30
N GLN A 109 27.55 11.15 -0.08
CA GLN A 109 27.92 9.77 0.21
C GLN A 109 26.74 8.82 0.01
N MET A 110 25.52 9.17 0.48
CA MET A 110 24.31 8.36 0.24
C MET A 110 24.09 8.14 -1.25
N HIS A 111 24.22 9.19 -2.06
CA HIS A 111 24.03 9.08 -3.49
C HIS A 111 25.18 8.34 -4.21
N ASN A 112 26.44 8.73 -3.94
CA ASN A 112 27.59 8.26 -4.71
C ASN A 112 28.05 6.86 -4.29
N ASP A 113 28.07 6.57 -2.97
CA ASP A 113 28.63 5.34 -2.45
C ASP A 113 27.55 4.29 -2.22
N PHE A 114 26.42 4.66 -1.60
CA PHE A 114 25.32 3.76 -1.26
C PHE A 114 24.25 3.67 -2.35
N LYS A 115 24.37 4.48 -3.45
CA LYS A 115 23.43 4.47 -4.58
C LYS A 115 21.98 4.71 -4.15
N ALA A 116 21.77 5.58 -3.15
CA ALA A 116 20.43 5.93 -2.69
C ALA A 116 19.61 6.49 -3.85
N PRO A 117 18.37 5.99 -4.07
CA PRO A 117 17.57 6.26 -5.26
C PRO A 117 16.78 7.59 -5.13
N PHE A 118 17.45 8.68 -4.84
CA PHE A 118 16.87 10.02 -4.87
C PHE A 118 17.46 10.87 -5.98
N ALA A 119 16.66 11.81 -6.49
CA ALA A 119 17.11 12.67 -7.57
C ALA A 119 18.08 13.74 -7.06
N MET A 120 19.24 13.90 -7.67
CA MET A 120 20.24 14.90 -7.27
C MET A 120 19.70 16.34 -7.25
N GLN A 121 18.69 16.62 -8.04
CA GLN A 121 17.97 17.91 -8.05
C GLN A 121 17.25 18.20 -6.72
N ASP A 122 16.97 17.18 -5.89
CA ASP A 122 16.32 17.31 -4.60
C ASP A 122 17.31 17.62 -3.47
N SER A 123 18.63 17.40 -3.71
CA SER A 123 19.69 17.67 -2.73
C SER A 123 19.63 19.08 -2.14
N PRO A 124 19.41 20.18 -2.88
CA PRO A 124 19.32 21.50 -2.29
C PRO A 124 18.17 21.62 -1.27
N ALA A 125 17.00 21.06 -1.56
CA ALA A 125 15.84 21.07 -0.66
C ALA A 125 16.09 20.24 0.59
N ILE A 126 16.68 19.04 0.44
CA ILE A 126 17.09 18.19 1.55
C ILE A 126 18.08 18.92 2.47
N LEU A 127 19.10 19.55 1.90
CA LEU A 127 20.12 20.27 2.66
C LEU A 127 19.58 21.52 3.35
N ASP A 128 18.68 22.24 2.73
CA ASP A 128 17.97 23.36 3.35
C ASP A 128 17.12 22.91 4.52
N TYR A 129 16.44 21.76 4.36
CA TYR A 129 15.67 21.15 5.43
C TYR A 129 16.56 20.70 6.60
N LEU A 130 17.57 19.89 6.34
CA LEU A 130 18.48 19.35 7.36
C LEU A 130 19.26 20.46 8.08
N GLY A 131 19.69 21.50 7.36
CA GLY A 131 20.34 22.67 7.93
C GLY A 131 19.45 23.51 8.87
N ASN A 132 18.13 23.41 8.70
CA ASN A 132 17.14 24.08 9.54
C ASN A 132 16.42 23.14 10.52
N LEU A 133 16.81 21.87 10.59
CA LEU A 133 16.11 20.82 11.34
C LEU A 133 15.83 21.19 12.79
N LYS A 134 16.81 21.73 13.50
CA LYS A 134 16.67 22.16 14.90
C LYS A 134 15.57 23.21 15.09
N LYS A 135 15.47 24.17 14.16
CA LYS A 135 14.44 25.22 14.18
C LYS A 135 13.07 24.59 13.90
N LEU A 136 13.00 23.69 12.94
CA LEU A 136 11.76 22.99 12.57
C LEU A 136 11.26 22.10 13.71
N MET A 137 12.14 21.35 14.36
CA MET A 137 11.78 20.55 15.54
C MET A 137 11.19 21.37 16.68
N SER A 138 11.66 22.60 16.89
CA SER A 138 11.10 23.50 17.92
C SER A 138 9.72 24.06 17.55
N GLN A 139 9.34 24.05 16.27
CA GLN A 139 8.07 24.56 15.75
C GLN A 139 7.01 23.49 15.55
N SER A 140 7.38 22.21 15.57
CA SER A 140 6.52 21.07 15.21
C SER A 140 5.56 20.62 16.32
N ALA A 141 5.26 21.43 17.32
CA ALA A 141 4.15 21.19 18.24
C ALA A 141 2.79 21.43 17.53
N GLY A 142 2.57 20.73 16.39
CA GLY A 142 1.38 20.85 15.59
C GLY A 142 0.18 20.09 16.16
N ARG A 143 -1.01 20.35 15.60
CA ARG A 143 -2.24 19.60 15.87
C ARG A 143 -1.99 18.11 15.62
N GLN A 144 -2.37 17.26 16.59
CA GLN A 144 -2.37 15.81 16.37
C GLN A 144 -3.55 15.43 15.48
N PRO A 145 -3.36 14.49 14.53
CA PRO A 145 -4.47 13.95 13.74
C PRO A 145 -5.58 13.39 14.63
N ASP A 146 -6.84 13.63 14.26
CA ASP A 146 -8.01 13.09 14.95
C ASP A 146 -8.67 11.98 14.11
N PRO A 147 -8.39 10.69 14.37
CA PRO A 147 -8.99 9.60 13.63
C PRO A 147 -10.51 9.47 13.85
N LYS A 148 -11.08 10.09 14.92
CA LYS A 148 -12.54 10.11 15.11
C LYS A 148 -13.18 11.09 14.14
N HIS A 149 -12.59 12.28 13.96
CA HIS A 149 -13.02 13.20 12.93
C HIS A 149 -12.79 12.59 11.52
N GLY A 150 -11.67 11.90 11.31
CA GLY A 150 -11.42 11.12 10.10
C GLY A 150 -12.54 10.12 9.80
N ALA A 151 -13.04 9.39 10.80
CA ALA A 151 -14.16 8.47 10.65
C ALA A 151 -15.44 9.19 10.19
N VAL A 152 -15.71 10.40 10.69
CA VAL A 152 -16.84 11.22 10.24
C VAL A 152 -16.70 11.60 8.78
N ILE A 153 -15.53 12.07 8.36
CA ILE A 153 -15.26 12.40 6.96
C ILE A 153 -15.41 11.17 6.06
N VAL A 154 -14.90 10.02 6.49
CA VAL A 154 -15.03 8.75 5.75
C VAL A 154 -16.48 8.37 5.55
N ALA A 155 -17.36 8.57 6.54
CA ALA A 155 -18.76 8.22 6.48
C ALA A 155 -19.64 9.26 5.78
N GLN A 156 -19.30 10.55 5.86
CA GLN A 156 -20.18 11.65 5.47
C GLN A 156 -19.59 12.58 4.41
N GLY A 157 -18.28 12.52 4.18
CA GLY A 157 -17.55 13.49 3.37
C GLY A 157 -17.31 14.80 4.10
N THR A 158 -16.89 15.82 3.35
CA THR A 158 -16.71 17.19 3.84
C THR A 158 -17.72 18.12 3.15
N ALA A 159 -18.21 19.13 3.88
CA ALA A 159 -19.09 20.14 3.31
C ALA A 159 -18.34 21.50 3.15
N PRO A 160 -18.30 22.10 1.93
CA PRO A 160 -18.69 21.56 0.64
C PRO A 160 -17.53 20.86 -0.06
N GLY A 161 -17.65 19.65 -0.58
CA GLY A 161 -16.71 19.22 -1.59
C GLY A 161 -16.34 17.74 -1.70
N ALA A 162 -15.75 17.07 -0.72
CA ALA A 162 -15.37 15.67 -0.85
C ALA A 162 -16.55 14.75 -0.48
N PRO A 163 -16.94 13.79 -1.36
CA PRO A 163 -17.92 12.79 -1.04
C PRO A 163 -17.41 11.85 0.05
N PRO A 164 -18.29 11.07 0.72
CA PRO A 164 -17.88 10.05 1.67
C PRO A 164 -16.90 9.06 1.06
N CYS A 165 -15.72 8.89 1.67
CA CYS A 165 -14.69 7.96 1.18
C CYS A 165 -15.22 6.52 1.16
N ALA A 166 -16.13 6.19 2.09
CA ALA A 166 -16.74 4.88 2.23
C ALA A 166 -17.59 4.46 1.02
N GLN A 167 -18.04 5.38 0.17
CA GLN A 167 -18.78 5.04 -1.04
C GLN A 167 -17.97 4.18 -2.02
N CYS A 168 -16.65 4.37 -2.07
CA CYS A 168 -15.76 3.65 -2.96
C CYS A 168 -14.81 2.72 -2.19
N HIS A 169 -14.24 3.19 -1.08
CA HIS A 169 -13.24 2.44 -0.32
C HIS A 169 -13.80 1.59 0.82
N ALA A 170 -15.13 1.58 1.01
CA ALA A 170 -15.83 1.07 2.18
C ALA A 170 -15.37 1.74 3.50
N PHE A 171 -16.22 1.69 4.54
CA PHE A 171 -15.89 2.31 5.82
C PHE A 171 -14.67 1.66 6.48
N ASN A 172 -14.51 0.35 6.33
CA ASN A 172 -13.37 -0.39 6.83
C ASN A 172 -12.14 -0.36 5.90
N GLY A 173 -12.15 0.42 4.82
CA GLY A 173 -11.03 0.55 3.90
C GLY A 173 -10.69 -0.69 3.07
N VAL A 174 -11.60 -1.69 2.99
CA VAL A 174 -11.36 -2.93 2.22
C VAL A 174 -11.96 -2.87 0.82
N SER A 175 -12.85 -1.91 0.55
CA SER A 175 -13.59 -1.76 -0.73
C SER A 175 -14.44 -3.00 -1.09
N ASP A 176 -14.81 -3.12 -2.37
CA ASP A 176 -15.61 -4.21 -2.92
C ASP A 176 -14.79 -5.39 -3.45
N ALA A 177 -13.48 -5.36 -3.26
CA ALA A 177 -12.52 -6.35 -3.75
C ALA A 177 -12.42 -6.48 -5.28
N SER A 178 -13.05 -5.60 -6.06
CA SER A 178 -12.93 -5.59 -7.53
C SER A 178 -11.54 -5.20 -8.02
N GLY A 179 -10.78 -4.49 -7.18
CA GLY A 179 -9.50 -3.88 -7.54
C GLY A 179 -9.64 -2.52 -8.24
N ALA A 180 -10.88 -2.05 -8.50
CA ALA A 180 -11.12 -0.69 -8.98
C ALA A 180 -10.77 0.36 -7.90
N PHE A 181 -11.01 0.00 -6.65
CA PHE A 181 -10.68 0.80 -5.47
C PHE A 181 -9.68 0.07 -4.59
N PRO A 182 -8.53 0.68 -4.26
CA PRO A 182 -7.50 0.01 -3.45
C PRO A 182 -7.96 -0.23 -2.02
N ARG A 183 -7.37 -1.24 -1.40
CA ARG A 183 -7.40 -1.44 0.04
C ARG A 183 -6.60 -0.33 0.72
N LEU A 184 -7.23 0.38 1.67
CA LEU A 184 -6.63 1.46 2.46
C LEU A 184 -6.37 1.04 3.92
N ALA A 185 -7.12 0.04 4.41
CA ALA A 185 -7.06 -0.42 5.80
C ALA A 185 -5.64 -0.77 6.24
N GLY A 186 -5.15 -0.10 7.27
CA GLY A 186 -3.84 -0.33 7.86
C GLY A 186 -2.63 0.15 7.03
N GLN A 187 -2.85 0.87 5.93
CA GLN A 187 -1.76 1.49 5.18
C GLN A 187 -1.19 2.67 5.96
N ALA A 188 0.12 2.90 5.85
CA ALA A 188 0.81 3.97 6.57
C ALA A 188 0.16 5.34 6.31
N ALA A 189 -0.13 6.09 7.40
CA ALA A 189 -0.84 7.38 7.31
C ALA A 189 -0.07 8.39 6.44
N TYR A 190 1.25 8.45 6.59
CA TYR A 190 2.07 9.34 5.77
C TYR A 190 1.98 9.00 4.28
N TYR A 191 2.09 7.70 3.93
CA TYR A 191 1.93 7.28 2.53
C TYR A 191 0.54 7.64 1.98
N LEU A 192 -0.53 7.40 2.75
CA LEU A 192 -1.88 7.80 2.33
C LEU A 192 -2.00 9.31 2.13
N ALA A 193 -1.41 10.11 3.02
CA ALA A 193 -1.41 11.56 2.93
C ALA A 193 -0.65 12.04 1.69
N SER A 194 0.56 11.49 1.44
CA SER A 194 1.34 11.82 0.25
C SER A 194 0.58 11.48 -1.04
N GLN A 195 -0.15 10.35 -1.07
CA GLN A 195 -0.96 10.00 -2.24
C GLN A 195 -2.13 10.97 -2.47
N LEU A 196 -2.78 11.47 -1.41
CA LEU A 196 -3.81 12.51 -1.54
C LEU A 196 -3.20 13.83 -2.05
N GLN A 197 -2.02 14.22 -1.58
CA GLN A 197 -1.28 15.38 -2.08
C GLN A 197 -0.91 15.21 -3.56
N ASP A 198 -0.43 14.04 -3.97
CA ASP A 198 -0.09 13.72 -5.35
C ASP A 198 -1.32 13.79 -6.28
N PHE A 199 -2.47 13.34 -5.80
CA PHE A 199 -3.73 13.49 -6.55
C PHE A 199 -4.15 14.97 -6.64
N ALA A 200 -4.04 15.73 -5.56
CA ALA A 200 -4.41 17.14 -5.53
C ALA A 200 -3.50 17.99 -6.44
N SER A 201 -2.20 17.72 -6.44
CA SER A 201 -1.21 18.42 -7.28
C SER A 201 -1.24 17.98 -8.76
N GLY A 202 -1.78 16.78 -9.04
CA GLY A 202 -1.79 16.18 -10.38
C GLY A 202 -0.52 15.40 -10.74
N VAL A 203 0.44 15.27 -9.84
CA VAL A 203 1.63 14.40 -10.01
C VAL A 203 1.19 12.95 -10.16
N ARG A 204 0.12 12.57 -9.46
CA ARG A 204 -0.64 11.35 -9.67
C ARG A 204 -2.03 11.72 -10.19
N ALA A 205 -2.18 11.82 -11.52
CA ALA A 205 -3.44 12.25 -12.12
C ALA A 205 -4.54 11.19 -11.98
N SER A 206 -5.75 11.62 -11.60
CA SER A 206 -6.95 10.78 -11.56
C SER A 206 -8.19 11.62 -11.77
N ALA A 207 -9.04 11.22 -12.72
CA ALA A 207 -10.31 11.90 -12.96
C ALA A 207 -11.25 11.84 -11.74
N ILE A 208 -11.09 10.82 -10.88
CA ILE A 208 -11.93 10.59 -9.70
C ILE A 208 -11.25 11.19 -8.46
N MET A 209 -10.01 10.78 -8.14
CA MET A 209 -9.38 11.13 -6.88
C MET A 209 -8.83 12.56 -6.85
N SER A 210 -8.43 13.15 -8.01
CA SER A 210 -7.85 14.50 -8.01
C SER A 210 -8.85 15.58 -7.56
N PRO A 211 -10.12 15.64 -8.03
CA PRO A 211 -11.07 16.59 -7.48
C PRO A 211 -11.41 16.34 -6.00
N ILE A 212 -11.49 15.08 -5.58
CA ILE A 212 -11.75 14.72 -4.18
C ILE A 212 -10.60 15.19 -3.28
N ALA A 213 -9.37 14.90 -3.65
CA ALA A 213 -8.20 15.29 -2.88
C ALA A 213 -8.03 16.82 -2.78
N LYS A 214 -8.36 17.55 -3.84
CA LYS A 214 -8.36 19.04 -3.85
C LYS A 214 -9.39 19.66 -2.90
N ALA A 215 -10.48 18.93 -2.60
CA ALA A 215 -11.54 19.41 -1.73
C ALA A 215 -11.26 19.17 -0.24
N LEU A 216 -10.19 18.43 0.11
CA LEU A 216 -9.78 18.18 1.49
C LEU A 216 -8.83 19.28 1.98
N SER A 217 -9.06 19.77 3.19
CA SER A 217 -8.09 20.60 3.89
C SER A 217 -6.88 19.74 4.36
N PRO A 218 -5.74 20.36 4.70
CA PRO A 218 -4.61 19.63 5.30
C PRO A 218 -4.99 18.87 6.58
N ASP A 219 -5.89 19.41 7.39
CA ASP A 219 -6.39 18.75 8.60
C ASP A 219 -7.26 17.55 8.27
N ASP A 220 -8.16 17.67 7.26
CA ASP A 220 -8.96 16.55 6.79
C ASP A 220 -8.08 15.41 6.26
N VAL A 221 -7.03 15.73 5.49
CA VAL A 221 -6.06 14.75 5.00
C VAL A 221 -5.41 14.02 6.17
N ALA A 222 -4.92 14.75 7.19
CA ALA A 222 -4.30 14.15 8.36
C ALA A 222 -5.26 13.22 9.10
N ASP A 223 -6.51 13.64 9.28
CA ASP A 223 -7.52 12.88 10.04
C ASP A 223 -7.98 11.62 9.32
N VAL A 224 -8.29 11.71 8.01
CA VAL A 224 -8.76 10.53 7.25
C VAL A 224 -7.64 9.50 7.08
N THR A 225 -6.39 9.95 6.93
CA THR A 225 -5.26 9.03 6.78
C THR A 225 -4.91 8.36 8.10
N ALA A 226 -5.00 9.07 9.23
CA ALA A 226 -4.87 8.49 10.56
C ALA A 226 -6.00 7.46 10.84
N TYR A 227 -7.23 7.74 10.40
CA TYR A 227 -8.32 6.79 10.50
C TYR A 227 -8.00 5.49 9.75
N PHE A 228 -7.72 5.54 8.44
CA PHE A 228 -7.47 4.33 7.66
C PHE A 228 -6.20 3.58 8.10
N ALA A 229 -5.18 4.27 8.56
CA ALA A 229 -3.98 3.65 9.13
C ALA A 229 -4.28 2.84 10.39
N GLY A 230 -5.23 3.31 11.22
CA GLY A 230 -5.67 2.62 12.44
C GLY A 230 -6.68 1.49 12.19
N VAL A 231 -7.21 1.33 10.97
CA VAL A 231 -8.20 0.28 10.69
C VAL A 231 -7.54 -1.08 10.57
N ASN A 232 -7.85 -1.96 11.50
CA ASN A 232 -7.50 -3.38 11.39
C ASN A 232 -8.67 -4.15 10.77
N ALA A 233 -8.66 -4.29 9.46
CA ALA A 233 -9.68 -5.05 8.73
C ALA A 233 -9.15 -6.45 8.34
N PRO A 234 -10.00 -7.49 8.39
CA PRO A 234 -9.58 -8.83 8.04
C PRO A 234 -9.09 -8.89 6.59
N PHE A 235 -8.02 -9.64 6.39
CA PHE A 235 -7.57 -10.01 5.06
C PHE A 235 -8.42 -11.17 4.55
N LEU A 236 -9.05 -10.95 3.41
CA LEU A 236 -9.78 -12.01 2.69
C LEU A 236 -8.97 -12.31 1.42
N PRO A 237 -8.18 -13.41 1.40
CA PRO A 237 -7.40 -13.75 0.24
C PRO A 237 -8.34 -14.04 -0.94
N LEU A 238 -8.20 -13.27 -2.00
CA LEU A 238 -8.89 -13.54 -3.26
C LEU A 238 -8.11 -14.64 -3.99
N LYS A 239 -8.82 -15.67 -4.42
CA LYS A 239 -8.20 -16.80 -5.12
C LYS A 239 -7.52 -16.30 -6.39
N ALA A 240 -6.23 -16.59 -6.53
CA ALA A 240 -5.52 -16.33 -7.78
C ALA A 240 -6.03 -17.26 -8.88
N PRO A 241 -6.26 -16.75 -10.08
CA PRO A 241 -6.75 -17.56 -11.20
C PRO A 241 -5.72 -18.59 -11.70
N ASN A 242 -4.42 -18.36 -11.47
CA ASN A 242 -3.33 -19.16 -12.01
C ASN A 242 -2.16 -19.30 -11.03
N ALA A 243 -1.93 -20.50 -10.53
CA ALA A 243 -0.84 -20.80 -9.59
C ALA A 243 0.57 -20.57 -10.19
N ALA A 244 0.75 -20.83 -11.49
CA ALA A 244 2.04 -20.59 -12.15
C ALA A 244 2.35 -19.08 -12.23
N LEU A 245 1.34 -18.26 -12.44
CA LEU A 245 1.48 -16.80 -12.43
C LEU A 245 1.88 -16.29 -11.05
N VAL A 246 1.25 -16.80 -9.99
CA VAL A 246 1.60 -16.45 -8.59
C VAL A 246 3.04 -16.83 -8.26
N LYS A 247 3.47 -18.04 -8.67
CA LYS A 247 4.84 -18.50 -8.46
C LYS A 247 5.85 -17.64 -9.19
N HIS A 248 5.59 -17.27 -10.45
CA HIS A 248 6.44 -16.35 -11.19
C HIS A 248 6.53 -14.97 -10.49
N GLY A 249 5.41 -14.44 -10.01
CA GLY A 249 5.38 -13.19 -9.25
C GLY A 249 6.16 -13.28 -7.94
N GLU A 250 6.11 -14.40 -7.24
CA GLU A 250 6.90 -14.66 -6.04
C GLU A 250 8.41 -14.66 -6.34
N GLU A 251 8.82 -15.29 -7.44
CA GLU A 251 10.21 -15.32 -7.89
C GLU A 251 10.71 -13.90 -8.20
N LEU A 252 9.92 -13.11 -8.93
CA LEU A 252 10.25 -11.71 -9.23
C LEU A 252 10.31 -10.84 -7.97
N ALA A 253 9.38 -11.03 -7.03
CA ALA A 253 9.33 -10.25 -5.81
C ALA A 253 10.52 -10.52 -4.89
N LYS A 254 10.97 -11.77 -4.78
CA LYS A 254 12.01 -12.21 -3.84
C LYS A 254 13.41 -12.26 -4.43
N ALA A 255 13.52 -12.60 -5.71
CA ALA A 255 14.81 -12.82 -6.36
C ALA A 255 15.14 -11.79 -7.45
N GLY A 256 14.16 -11.01 -7.90
CA GLY A 256 14.34 -10.06 -8.99
C GLY A 256 14.74 -10.74 -10.30
N GLY A 257 15.63 -10.12 -11.02
CA GLY A 257 16.24 -10.64 -12.25
C GLY A 257 17.68 -10.15 -12.35
N PRO A 258 18.43 -10.57 -13.37
CA PRO A 258 19.85 -10.26 -13.50
C PRO A 258 20.20 -8.75 -13.43
N GLU A 259 19.24 -7.89 -13.72
CA GLU A 259 19.39 -6.43 -13.70
C GLU A 259 18.20 -5.74 -12.97
N ARG A 260 17.42 -6.49 -12.19
CA ARG A 260 16.19 -5.99 -11.55
C ARG A 260 16.32 -6.00 -10.04
N VAL A 261 15.94 -4.89 -9.42
CA VAL A 261 15.77 -4.80 -7.98
C VAL A 261 14.56 -5.63 -7.55
N HIS A 262 14.69 -6.39 -6.48
CA HIS A 262 13.59 -7.17 -5.90
C HIS A 262 12.57 -6.24 -5.27
N CYS A 263 11.29 -6.50 -5.47
CA CYS A 263 10.24 -5.68 -4.87
C CYS A 263 10.31 -5.70 -3.34
N ASP A 264 10.58 -6.87 -2.75
CA ASP A 264 10.68 -7.08 -1.31
C ASP A 264 11.86 -6.33 -0.66
N ASN A 265 12.87 -5.89 -1.44
CA ASN A 265 13.97 -5.09 -0.91
C ASN A 265 13.50 -3.73 -0.35
N CYS A 266 12.53 -3.11 -1.02
CA CYS A 266 11.96 -1.85 -0.56
C CYS A 266 10.63 -2.08 0.16
N HIS A 267 9.76 -2.93 -0.39
CA HIS A 267 8.43 -3.17 0.17
C HIS A 267 8.41 -4.17 1.33
N GLY A 268 9.57 -4.60 1.81
CA GLY A 268 9.71 -5.57 2.89
C GLY A 268 9.33 -7.00 2.49
N PRO A 269 9.73 -8.01 3.28
CA PRO A 269 9.46 -9.41 2.98
C PRO A 269 7.96 -9.68 2.77
N GLY A 270 7.63 -10.26 1.60
CA GLY A 270 6.24 -10.50 1.23
C GLY A 270 5.41 -9.24 1.05
N GLY A 271 6.03 -8.11 0.79
CA GLY A 271 5.32 -6.84 0.60
C GLY A 271 4.73 -6.28 1.89
N SER A 272 5.38 -6.51 3.03
CA SER A 272 4.92 -6.02 4.34
C SER A 272 4.93 -4.50 4.48
N GLY A 273 5.58 -3.79 3.54
CA GLY A 273 5.83 -2.36 3.60
C GLY A 273 6.96 -2.00 4.55
N GLU A 274 7.53 -0.82 4.33
CA GLU A 274 8.46 -0.17 5.26
C GLU A 274 7.91 1.23 5.57
N PRO A 275 7.05 1.34 6.59
CA PRO A 275 6.50 2.63 6.97
C PRO A 275 7.61 3.60 7.39
N PRO A 276 7.38 4.93 7.24
CA PRO A 276 6.10 5.53 6.86
C PRO A 276 5.88 5.69 5.35
N VAL A 277 6.92 5.59 4.53
CA VAL A 277 6.93 5.98 3.12
C VAL A 277 6.59 4.83 2.17
N ILE A 278 7.18 3.66 2.41
CA ILE A 278 7.03 2.52 1.51
C ILE A 278 5.75 1.75 1.84
N PRO A 279 4.78 1.71 0.93
CA PRO A 279 3.50 1.05 1.20
C PRO A 279 3.63 -0.46 1.32
N TYR A 280 2.79 -1.07 2.12
CA TYR A 280 2.59 -2.50 2.05
C TYR A 280 1.85 -2.86 0.73
N LEU A 281 2.21 -4.00 0.18
CA LEU A 281 1.60 -4.59 -1.01
C LEU A 281 0.80 -5.85 -0.68
N ALA A 282 1.13 -6.51 0.44
CA ALA A 282 0.49 -7.72 0.91
C ALA A 282 -1.02 -7.56 1.02
N GLY A 283 -1.77 -8.39 0.30
CA GLY A 283 -3.23 -8.35 0.29
C GLY A 283 -3.85 -7.16 -0.45
N GLN A 284 -3.06 -6.40 -1.20
CA GLN A 284 -3.61 -5.42 -2.12
C GLN A 284 -4.14 -6.10 -3.38
N TYR A 285 -5.17 -5.55 -3.98
CA TYR A 285 -5.83 -6.16 -5.14
C TYR A 285 -4.95 -6.18 -6.38
N ALA A 286 -4.88 -7.35 -7.04
CA ALA A 286 -4.02 -7.55 -8.22
C ALA A 286 -4.32 -6.54 -9.34
N HIS A 287 -5.60 -6.29 -9.64
CA HIS A 287 -5.98 -5.31 -10.66
C HIS A 287 -5.46 -3.91 -10.31
N TYR A 288 -5.53 -3.51 -9.03
CA TYR A 288 -5.02 -2.22 -8.60
C TYR A 288 -3.50 -2.14 -8.70
N ILE A 289 -2.77 -3.19 -8.29
CA ILE A 289 -1.31 -3.23 -8.41
C ILE A 289 -0.90 -3.16 -9.88
N ALA A 290 -1.48 -4.01 -10.74
CA ALA A 290 -1.16 -4.04 -12.17
C ALA A 290 -1.44 -2.69 -12.83
N PHE A 291 -2.63 -2.13 -12.62
CA PHE A 291 -3.00 -0.80 -13.13
C PHE A 291 -2.02 0.28 -12.66
N THR A 292 -1.62 0.24 -11.40
CA THR A 292 -0.70 1.23 -10.83
C THR A 292 0.69 1.14 -11.47
N LEU A 293 1.21 -0.08 -11.71
CA LEU A 293 2.47 -0.28 -12.42
C LEU A 293 2.39 0.23 -13.86
N GLN A 294 1.31 -0.08 -14.58
CA GLN A 294 1.08 0.43 -15.94
C GLN A 294 1.04 1.96 -15.98
N MET A 295 0.41 2.61 -15.00
CA MET A 295 0.39 4.08 -14.92
C MET A 295 1.81 4.68 -14.82
N TRP A 296 2.76 4.03 -14.17
CA TRP A 296 4.17 4.44 -14.16
C TRP A 296 4.87 4.13 -15.48
N GLN A 297 4.63 2.96 -16.07
CA GLN A 297 5.20 2.57 -17.37
C GLN A 297 4.85 3.58 -18.46
N GLU A 298 3.60 4.03 -18.47
CA GLU A 298 3.06 4.97 -19.44
C GLU A 298 3.28 6.45 -19.08
N GLY A 299 3.85 6.75 -17.91
CA GLY A 299 4.17 8.11 -17.47
C GLY A 299 2.97 8.94 -17.00
N PHE A 300 1.80 8.31 -16.78
CA PHE A 300 0.65 8.98 -16.16
C PHE A 300 0.81 9.18 -14.66
N ARG A 301 1.51 8.28 -13.98
CA ARG A 301 1.90 8.43 -12.59
C ARG A 301 3.35 8.91 -12.52
N LYS A 302 3.57 10.13 -11.98
CA LYS A 302 4.87 10.82 -12.00
C LYS A 302 5.54 10.95 -10.64
N ASN A 303 4.88 10.53 -9.57
CA ASN A 303 5.52 10.44 -8.27
C ASN A 303 6.50 9.25 -8.25
N SER A 304 7.61 9.38 -7.52
CA SER A 304 8.66 8.35 -7.45
C SER A 304 9.19 7.91 -8.84
N PRO A 305 9.58 8.85 -9.73
CA PRO A 305 9.98 8.52 -11.11
C PRO A 305 11.27 7.70 -11.15
N ASP A 306 12.21 8.00 -10.25
CA ASP A 306 13.55 7.41 -10.22
C ASP A 306 13.59 6.06 -9.46
N ALA A 307 12.58 5.76 -8.63
CA ALA A 307 12.42 4.47 -8.00
C ALA A 307 11.33 3.65 -8.70
N MET A 308 10.05 3.86 -8.33
CA MET A 308 8.96 3.03 -8.86
C MET A 308 8.76 3.19 -10.38
N GLY A 309 8.96 4.41 -10.91
CA GLY A 309 8.86 4.65 -12.35
C GLY A 309 9.95 3.91 -13.14
N ALA A 310 11.17 3.86 -12.60
CA ALA A 310 12.27 3.10 -13.21
C ALA A 310 12.02 1.60 -13.14
N ILE A 311 11.62 1.08 -11.96
CA ILE A 311 11.34 -0.35 -11.76
C ILE A 311 10.17 -0.81 -12.62
N ALA A 312 9.06 -0.07 -12.66
CA ALA A 312 7.89 -0.45 -13.45
C ALA A 312 8.22 -0.63 -14.93
N LYS A 313 9.09 0.21 -15.50
CA LYS A 313 9.52 0.13 -16.90
C LYS A 313 10.37 -1.10 -17.22
N THR A 314 10.90 -1.81 -16.23
CA THR A 314 11.64 -3.06 -16.45
C THR A 314 10.73 -4.28 -16.54
N LEU A 315 9.45 -4.14 -16.17
CA LEU A 315 8.47 -5.22 -16.16
C LEU A 315 7.74 -5.26 -17.51
N ASP A 316 7.56 -6.45 -18.06
CA ASP A 316 6.61 -6.66 -19.14
C ASP A 316 5.18 -6.91 -18.60
N ASP A 317 4.22 -7.09 -19.51
CA ASP A 317 2.82 -7.31 -19.12
C ASP A 317 2.65 -8.58 -18.27
N GLN A 318 3.39 -9.63 -18.56
CA GLN A 318 3.32 -10.90 -17.83
C GLN A 318 3.92 -10.74 -16.43
N ASP A 319 5.07 -10.08 -16.30
CA ASP A 319 5.72 -9.76 -15.03
C ASP A 319 4.81 -8.89 -14.16
N THR A 320 4.21 -7.86 -14.76
CA THR A 320 3.27 -6.94 -14.10
C THR A 320 2.08 -7.70 -13.51
N LEU A 321 1.46 -8.59 -14.29
CA LEU A 321 0.36 -9.43 -13.82
C LEU A 321 0.81 -10.45 -12.78
N ALA A 322 2.01 -10.98 -12.89
CA ALA A 322 2.56 -11.98 -11.98
C ALA A 322 2.81 -11.40 -10.59
N VAL A 323 3.53 -10.28 -10.48
CA VAL A 323 3.77 -9.64 -9.18
C VAL A 323 2.48 -9.16 -8.53
N ALA A 324 1.53 -8.67 -9.32
CA ALA A 324 0.21 -8.28 -8.84
C ALA A 324 -0.56 -9.47 -8.26
N ALA A 325 -0.58 -10.62 -8.97
CA ALA A 325 -1.22 -11.84 -8.51
C ALA A 325 -0.57 -12.40 -7.24
N TYR A 326 0.76 -12.32 -7.12
CA TYR A 326 1.48 -12.77 -5.94
C TYR A 326 1.09 -11.95 -4.71
N TYR A 327 1.24 -10.62 -4.74
CA TYR A 327 0.96 -9.79 -3.57
C TYR A 327 -0.50 -9.84 -3.11
N GLN A 328 -1.44 -10.08 -4.02
CA GLN A 328 -2.85 -10.29 -3.65
C GLN A 328 -3.03 -11.53 -2.77
N GLN A 329 -2.18 -12.55 -2.90
CA GLN A 329 -2.27 -13.81 -2.12
C GLN A 329 -1.51 -13.74 -0.80
N VAL A 330 -0.63 -12.76 -0.61
CA VAL A 330 0.15 -12.63 0.63
C VAL A 330 -0.74 -12.07 1.73
N ASN A 331 -0.77 -12.76 2.87
CA ASN A 331 -1.47 -12.26 4.06
C ASN A 331 -0.84 -10.96 4.54
N SER A 332 -1.67 -9.94 4.76
CA SER A 332 -1.20 -8.69 5.33
C SER A 332 -0.64 -8.92 6.74
N PRO A 333 0.58 -8.44 7.04
CA PRO A 333 1.19 -8.58 8.37
C PRO A 333 0.40 -7.86 9.47
N LEU A 334 -0.51 -6.95 9.11
CA LEU A 334 -1.32 -6.18 10.06
C LEU A 334 -2.40 -7.01 10.77
N GLY A 335 -2.72 -8.22 10.27
CA GLY A 335 -3.66 -9.15 10.92
C GLY A 335 -3.06 -9.95 12.08
N THR A 336 -1.74 -9.92 12.30
CA THR A 336 -1.04 -10.71 13.30
C THR A 336 -0.46 -9.91 14.47
N ALA A 337 -0.51 -8.59 14.43
CA ALA A 337 0.14 -7.72 15.42
C ALA A 337 -0.75 -7.24 16.57
N ALA A 338 -1.96 -7.77 16.73
CA ALA A 338 -2.86 -7.42 17.84
C ALA A 338 -3.36 -8.68 18.55
N LYS A 339 -2.52 -9.27 19.38
CA LYS A 339 -2.95 -10.05 20.56
C LYS A 339 -2.02 -9.77 21.71
#